data_a1d57c936871ae819c7045b0e3d307e4
#
_entry.id   a1d57c936871ae819c7045b0e3d307e4
#
_cell.length_a   1.000
_cell.length_b   1.000
_cell.length_c   1.000
_cell.angle_alpha   90.00
_cell.angle_beta   90.00
_cell.angle_gamma   90.00
#
_symmetry.space_group_name_H-M   'P 1'
#
loop_
_entity.id
_entity.type
_entity.pdbx_description
1 polymer ?
#
loop_
_entity_poly.entity_id
_entity_poly.type
_entity_poly.pdbx_seq_one_letter_code
_entity_poly.pdbx_strand_id
1 'polypeptide(L)'
;MRSGYAYYIRVNRSANVVTVYTAGDDGRYSVPYRAMVCSSGGSGTPLGDFSLDGWYRWKWLGLVGGVSGQYCTQIYGDYLFHSVPYTERYNKGSLQPGEFDKLGTSCSHGCIRLQVADAKWIYDNKYDIAGVTIYDSDDPGPLGKPSAPSIGGSAYPGWDPTDPDSDNPWNKPADVTPEPKPEPDPEPEPEPEPDPEPGEAPDTGDDTQPDPAPGGEDTGGE
;
A
#
# COMPACT_ATOMS: atom_id res chain seq x y z
N MET A 1 35.74 7.52 -11.63
CA MET A 1 34.80 7.58 -10.46
C MET A 1 35.30 8.70 -9.57
N ARG A 2 34.41 9.56 -9.07
CA ARG A 2 34.77 10.59 -8.11
C ARG A 2 34.98 9.91 -6.76
N SER A 3 36.23 9.92 -6.26
CA SER A 3 36.56 9.44 -4.91
C SER A 3 35.89 10.35 -3.88
N GLY A 4 35.14 9.77 -2.95
CA GLY A 4 34.57 10.49 -1.81
C GLY A 4 33.03 10.46 -1.68
N TYR A 5 32.32 9.91 -2.66
CA TYR A 5 30.86 9.75 -2.54
C TYR A 5 30.49 8.36 -1.97
N ALA A 6 29.50 8.32 -1.07
CA ALA A 6 29.06 7.08 -0.44
C ALA A 6 28.14 6.23 -1.33
N TYR A 7 27.36 6.87 -2.23
CA TYR A 7 26.25 6.24 -2.93
C TYR A 7 26.28 6.48 -4.43
N TYR A 8 25.61 5.57 -5.16
CA TYR A 8 25.24 5.71 -6.56
C TYR A 8 23.80 5.22 -6.75
N ILE A 9 22.99 5.91 -7.55
CA ILE A 9 21.60 5.56 -7.79
C ILE A 9 21.44 4.95 -9.17
N ARG A 10 20.67 3.85 -9.25
CA ARG A 10 20.18 3.30 -10.52
C ARG A 10 18.66 3.30 -10.50
N VAL A 11 18.06 3.90 -11.53
CA VAL A 11 16.61 3.94 -11.74
C VAL A 11 16.26 2.99 -12.88
N ASN A 12 15.60 1.88 -12.57
CA ASN A 12 15.00 1.03 -13.57
C ASN A 12 13.62 1.60 -13.93
N ARG A 13 13.56 2.28 -15.07
CA ARG A 13 12.40 3.05 -15.52
C ARG A 13 11.21 2.13 -15.83
N SER A 14 11.44 0.99 -16.50
CA SER A 14 10.39 0.03 -16.89
C SER A 14 9.87 -0.76 -15.68
N ALA A 15 10.73 -1.19 -14.76
CA ALA A 15 10.33 -1.87 -13.54
C ALA A 15 9.79 -0.92 -12.47
N ASN A 16 10.01 0.41 -12.61
CA ASN A 16 9.64 1.43 -11.61
C ASN A 16 10.29 1.17 -10.23
N VAL A 17 11.60 0.97 -10.24
CA VAL A 17 12.41 0.74 -9.05
C VAL A 17 13.64 1.64 -9.07
N VAL A 18 13.92 2.26 -7.95
CA VAL A 18 15.19 2.94 -7.66
C VAL A 18 16.02 2.04 -6.77
N THR A 19 17.26 1.73 -7.17
CA THR A 19 18.22 1.00 -6.33
C THR A 19 19.42 1.88 -6.04
N VAL A 20 19.73 2.02 -4.76
CA VAL A 20 20.93 2.70 -4.26
C VAL A 20 22.03 1.67 -4.06
N TYR A 21 23.24 2.01 -4.46
CA TYR A 21 24.43 1.18 -4.31
C TYR A 21 25.49 1.91 -3.51
N THR A 22 26.27 1.15 -2.73
CA THR A 22 27.53 1.58 -2.13
C THR A 22 28.71 0.98 -2.88
N ALA A 23 29.90 1.53 -2.66
CA ALA A 23 31.11 0.99 -3.25
C ALA A 23 31.49 -0.36 -2.59
N GLY A 24 31.88 -1.32 -3.42
CA GLY A 24 32.54 -2.55 -2.98
C GLY A 24 34.06 -2.31 -2.78
N ASP A 25 34.78 -3.40 -2.42
CA ASP A 25 36.22 -3.37 -2.19
C ASP A 25 37.02 -2.95 -3.43
N ASP A 26 36.47 -3.13 -4.62
CA ASP A 26 37.03 -2.70 -5.90
C ASP A 26 36.77 -1.22 -6.22
N GLY A 27 36.13 -0.49 -5.33
CA GLY A 27 35.73 0.92 -5.47
C GLY A 27 34.60 1.16 -6.47
N ARG A 28 33.94 0.10 -6.98
CA ARG A 28 32.77 0.23 -7.85
C ARG A 28 31.48 0.22 -7.04
N TYR A 29 30.48 0.98 -7.46
CA TYR A 29 29.15 0.97 -6.85
C TYR A 29 28.39 -0.28 -7.28
N SER A 30 28.69 -1.40 -6.63
CA SER A 30 28.16 -2.75 -6.94
C SER A 30 27.43 -3.40 -5.78
N VAL A 31 27.56 -2.88 -4.56
CA VAL A 31 26.90 -3.43 -3.36
C VAL A 31 25.51 -2.79 -3.23
N PRO A 32 24.41 -3.55 -3.39
CA PRO A 32 23.07 -3.00 -3.25
C PRO A 32 22.81 -2.63 -1.79
N TYR A 33 22.34 -1.40 -1.56
CA TYR A 33 22.12 -0.84 -0.24
C TYR A 33 20.63 -0.67 0.09
N ARG A 34 19.86 -0.12 -0.85
CA ARG A 34 18.44 0.17 -0.64
C ARG A 34 17.67 0.11 -1.96
N ALA A 35 16.46 -0.48 -1.95
CA ALA A 35 15.50 -0.36 -3.03
C ALA A 35 14.33 0.53 -2.61
N MET A 36 13.78 1.29 -3.56
CA MET A 36 12.65 2.17 -3.38
C MET A 36 11.66 1.93 -4.53
N VAL A 37 10.38 1.78 -4.22
CA VAL A 37 9.34 1.79 -5.25
C VAL A 37 9.20 3.19 -5.80
N CYS A 38 9.05 3.33 -7.11
CA CYS A 38 8.89 4.64 -7.72
C CYS A 38 7.82 4.62 -8.82
N SER A 39 7.49 5.79 -9.34
CA SER A 39 6.74 5.94 -10.59
C SER A 39 7.53 6.83 -11.53
N SER A 40 7.88 6.28 -12.69
CA SER A 40 8.52 7.00 -13.79
C SER A 40 7.49 7.56 -14.77
N GLY A 41 7.93 8.32 -15.75
CA GLY A 41 7.12 8.73 -16.91
C GLY A 41 7.19 7.75 -18.08
N GLY A 42 7.66 6.52 -17.87
CA GLY A 42 7.90 5.59 -18.98
C GLY A 42 8.83 6.22 -20.01
N SER A 43 8.45 6.25 -21.29
CA SER A 43 9.25 6.86 -22.36
C SER A 43 9.49 8.37 -22.17
N GLY A 44 8.70 9.06 -21.35
CA GLY A 44 8.91 10.47 -20.98
C GLY A 44 10.07 10.69 -20.01
N THR A 45 10.55 9.65 -19.33
CA THR A 45 11.75 9.73 -18.48
C THR A 45 13.00 9.42 -19.32
N PRO A 46 14.01 10.30 -19.39
CA PRO A 46 15.20 10.07 -20.22
C PRO A 46 16.03 8.92 -19.69
N LEU A 47 16.64 8.16 -20.59
CA LEU A 47 17.67 7.18 -20.26
C LEU A 47 19.05 7.85 -20.25
N GLY A 48 20.00 7.30 -19.50
CA GLY A 48 21.39 7.74 -19.49
C GLY A 48 21.99 7.86 -18.10
N ASP A 49 23.21 8.38 -18.09
CA ASP A 49 23.98 8.66 -16.89
C ASP A 49 23.99 10.16 -16.61
N PHE A 50 23.65 10.53 -15.38
CA PHE A 50 23.54 11.91 -14.95
C PHE A 50 24.49 12.17 -13.78
N SER A 51 25.26 13.25 -13.88
CA SER A 51 26.18 13.68 -12.81
C SER A 51 25.48 14.64 -11.86
N LEU A 52 26.01 14.75 -10.63
CA LEU A 52 25.48 15.63 -9.58
C LEU A 52 25.88 17.11 -9.73
N ASP A 53 26.71 17.43 -10.72
CA ASP A 53 27.18 18.80 -10.92
C ASP A 53 26.00 19.71 -11.24
N GLY A 54 25.70 20.62 -10.31
CA GLY A 54 24.61 21.57 -10.45
C GLY A 54 23.25 21.11 -9.97
N TRP A 55 23.14 19.97 -9.31
CA TRP A 55 21.88 19.54 -8.76
C TRP A 55 21.35 20.51 -7.71
N TYR A 56 20.11 20.95 -7.95
CA TYR A 56 19.36 21.73 -7.00
C TYR A 56 18.42 20.83 -6.20
N ARG A 57 18.02 21.30 -5.03
CA ARG A 57 17.05 20.63 -4.19
C ARG A 57 16.11 21.62 -3.50
N TRP A 58 14.86 21.26 -3.35
CA TRP A 58 13.83 22.08 -2.71
C TRP A 58 13.03 21.22 -1.75
N LYS A 59 12.83 21.72 -0.53
CA LYS A 59 11.94 21.01 0.42
C LYS A 59 10.51 20.92 -0.11
N TRP A 60 10.06 21.97 -0.81
CA TRP A 60 8.82 22.04 -1.56
C TRP A 60 9.03 22.75 -2.89
N LEU A 61 8.47 22.20 -3.94
CA LEU A 61 8.51 22.78 -5.28
C LEU A 61 7.14 22.68 -5.94
N GLY A 62 6.69 23.74 -6.61
CA GLY A 62 5.55 23.70 -7.53
C GLY A 62 5.92 22.88 -8.78
N LEU A 63 5.04 21.98 -9.17
CA LEU A 63 5.21 21.07 -10.31
C LEU A 63 4.19 21.40 -11.40
N VAL A 64 4.39 20.80 -12.58
CA VAL A 64 3.45 20.91 -13.70
C VAL A 64 2.05 20.43 -13.27
N GLY A 65 1.01 21.15 -13.74
CA GLY A 65 -0.38 20.83 -13.39
C GLY A 65 -0.89 21.49 -12.11
N GLY A 66 -0.16 22.48 -11.57
CA GLY A 66 -0.62 23.23 -10.39
C GLY A 66 -0.51 22.46 -9.06
N VAL A 67 0.23 21.39 -9.05
CA VAL A 67 0.49 20.55 -7.86
C VAL A 67 1.87 20.84 -7.27
N SER A 68 2.20 20.25 -6.13
CA SER A 68 3.49 20.44 -5.47
C SER A 68 4.09 19.10 -5.03
N GLY A 69 5.41 19.04 -4.95
CA GLY A 69 6.14 17.90 -4.39
C GLY A 69 6.99 18.28 -3.19
N GLN A 70 7.18 17.34 -2.29
CA GLN A 70 8.15 17.43 -1.20
C GLN A 70 9.49 16.83 -1.61
N TYR A 71 10.57 17.30 -0.98
CA TYR A 71 11.92 16.77 -1.09
C TYR A 71 12.37 16.55 -2.53
N CYS A 72 12.14 17.59 -3.35
CA CYS A 72 12.51 17.58 -4.76
C CYS A 72 14.02 17.67 -4.91
N THR A 73 14.61 16.75 -5.67
CA THR A 73 16.06 16.75 -6.02
C THR A 73 16.19 16.64 -7.53
N GLN A 74 16.87 17.60 -8.15
CA GLN A 74 17.08 17.62 -9.60
C GLN A 74 17.96 16.45 -10.04
N ILE A 75 17.57 15.78 -11.12
CA ILE A 75 18.38 14.78 -11.82
C ILE A 75 19.06 15.47 -13.01
N TYR A 76 18.28 16.05 -13.90
CA TYR A 76 18.74 16.73 -15.11
C TYR A 76 17.61 17.62 -15.64
N GLY A 77 17.89 18.87 -16.04
CA GLY A 77 16.87 19.80 -16.52
C GLY A 77 15.67 19.86 -15.59
N ASP A 78 14.48 19.56 -16.10
CA ASP A 78 13.23 19.55 -15.33
C ASP A 78 12.87 18.17 -14.74
N TYR A 79 13.75 17.17 -14.89
CA TYR A 79 13.55 15.84 -14.31
C TYR A 79 14.04 15.79 -12.87
N LEU A 80 13.16 15.35 -11.99
CA LEU A 80 13.37 15.39 -10.54
C LEU A 80 13.09 14.02 -9.90
N PHE A 81 13.73 13.74 -8.78
CA PHE A 81 13.17 12.92 -7.72
C PHE A 81 12.28 13.79 -6.85
N HIS A 82 11.09 13.36 -6.51
CA HIS A 82 10.19 14.05 -5.58
C HIS A 82 9.15 13.11 -5.01
N SER A 83 8.47 13.51 -3.93
CA SER A 83 7.33 12.77 -3.39
C SER A 83 6.18 12.67 -4.41
N VAL A 84 5.20 11.77 -4.16
CA VAL A 84 3.90 11.86 -4.83
C VAL A 84 3.34 13.29 -4.68
N PRO A 85 2.62 13.81 -5.70
CA PRO A 85 2.13 15.19 -5.68
C PRO A 85 1.07 15.49 -4.60
N TYR A 86 1.05 16.75 -4.19
CA TYR A 86 0.10 17.37 -3.28
C TYR A 86 -0.72 18.43 -4.01
N THR A 87 -2.01 18.56 -3.68
CA THR A 87 -2.88 19.60 -4.26
C THR A 87 -2.55 21.00 -3.73
N GLU A 88 -2.05 21.08 -2.50
CA GLU A 88 -1.69 22.35 -1.85
C GLU A 88 -0.23 22.34 -1.40
N ARG A 89 0.50 23.40 -1.77
CA ARG A 89 1.90 23.54 -1.35
C ARG A 89 1.98 23.81 0.16
N TYR A 90 2.91 23.16 0.83
CA TYR A 90 3.13 23.22 2.28
C TYR A 90 2.05 22.55 3.14
N ASN A 91 1.01 21.98 2.55
CA ASN A 91 0.01 21.18 3.24
C ASN A 91 0.28 19.68 3.06
N LYS A 92 0.82 19.04 4.09
CA LYS A 92 1.15 17.61 4.08
C LYS A 92 -0.08 16.70 4.11
N GLY A 93 -1.24 17.23 4.50
CA GLY A 93 -2.52 16.54 4.48
C GLY A 93 -3.24 16.57 3.13
N SER A 94 -2.64 17.17 2.09
CA SER A 94 -3.23 17.34 0.76
C SER A 94 -2.61 16.43 -0.31
N LEU A 95 -1.99 15.31 0.10
CA LEU A 95 -1.48 14.29 -0.82
C LEU A 95 -2.59 13.78 -1.75
N GLN A 96 -2.26 13.55 -3.01
CA GLN A 96 -3.17 12.95 -3.98
C GLN A 96 -3.20 11.42 -3.81
N PRO A 97 -4.22 10.81 -3.17
CA PRO A 97 -4.20 9.38 -2.85
C PRO A 97 -4.24 8.51 -4.11
N GLY A 98 -4.99 8.91 -5.13
CA GLY A 98 -5.03 8.18 -6.39
C GLY A 98 -3.69 8.18 -7.15
N GLU A 99 -2.83 9.18 -6.95
CA GLU A 99 -1.48 9.19 -7.51
C GLU A 99 -0.50 8.38 -6.64
N PHE A 100 -0.73 8.33 -5.33
CA PHE A 100 0.04 7.49 -4.42
C PHE A 100 -0.21 5.99 -4.68
N ASP A 101 -1.45 5.60 -4.87
CA ASP A 101 -1.85 4.21 -5.15
C ASP A 101 -1.33 3.69 -6.50
N LYS A 102 -0.85 4.59 -7.38
CA LYS A 102 -0.17 4.23 -8.64
C LYS A 102 1.35 4.00 -8.48
N LEU A 103 1.92 4.19 -7.28
CA LEU A 103 3.35 3.91 -7.08
C LEU A 103 3.70 2.49 -7.54
N GLY A 104 4.80 2.39 -8.27
CA GLY A 104 5.21 1.14 -8.93
C GLY A 104 4.74 1.01 -10.37
N THR A 105 4.02 2.00 -10.92
CA THR A 105 3.63 2.05 -12.32
C THR A 105 4.14 3.32 -13.00
N SER A 106 4.26 3.31 -14.32
CA SER A 106 4.67 4.50 -15.08
C SER A 106 3.46 5.44 -15.23
N CYS A 107 3.42 6.51 -14.44
CA CYS A 107 2.29 7.45 -14.38
C CYS A 107 2.70 8.92 -14.23
N SER A 108 3.99 9.25 -14.26
CA SER A 108 4.46 10.64 -14.21
C SER A 108 4.62 11.24 -15.62
N HIS A 109 4.91 12.54 -15.70
CA HIS A 109 5.28 13.22 -16.95
C HIS A 109 6.78 13.10 -17.29
N GLY A 110 7.57 12.38 -16.45
CA GLY A 110 9.01 12.20 -16.65
C GLY A 110 9.81 12.19 -15.36
N CYS A 111 9.37 12.89 -14.34
CA CYS A 111 9.99 12.84 -13.00
C CYS A 111 9.86 11.45 -12.35
N ILE A 112 10.67 11.19 -11.35
CA ILE A 112 10.65 9.98 -10.55
C ILE A 112 9.91 10.28 -9.24
N ARG A 113 8.67 9.81 -9.15
CA ARG A 113 7.82 9.96 -7.95
C ARG A 113 8.15 8.86 -6.95
N LEU A 114 8.22 9.22 -5.69
CA LEU A 114 8.62 8.35 -4.56
C LEU A 114 7.67 8.55 -3.37
N GLN A 115 7.70 7.62 -2.42
CA GLN A 115 7.20 7.88 -1.08
C GLN A 115 8.02 8.99 -0.41
N VAL A 116 7.44 9.70 0.55
CA VAL A 116 8.11 10.84 1.22
C VAL A 116 9.42 10.42 1.88
N ALA A 117 9.46 9.28 2.57
CA ALA A 117 10.69 8.81 3.22
C ALA A 117 11.83 8.58 2.22
N ASP A 118 11.52 8.07 1.03
CA ASP A 118 12.49 7.78 -0.02
C ASP A 118 12.96 9.07 -0.72
N ALA A 119 12.03 9.96 -1.05
CA ALA A 119 12.36 11.27 -1.60
C ALA A 119 13.22 12.09 -0.62
N LYS A 120 12.86 12.04 0.68
CA LYS A 120 13.62 12.70 1.76
C LYS A 120 15.02 12.11 1.89
N TRP A 121 15.16 10.77 1.81
CA TRP A 121 16.46 10.12 1.88
C TRP A 121 17.40 10.62 0.77
N ILE A 122 16.93 10.66 -0.48
CA ILE A 122 17.70 11.19 -1.61
C ILE A 122 18.05 12.67 -1.40
N TYR A 123 17.08 13.46 -0.96
CA TYR A 123 17.25 14.88 -0.67
C TYR A 123 18.32 15.14 0.40
N ASP A 124 18.32 14.37 1.48
CA ASP A 124 19.26 14.53 2.59
C ASP A 124 20.67 14.09 2.20
N ASN A 125 20.78 12.98 1.45
CA ASN A 125 22.06 12.38 1.03
C ASN A 125 22.58 12.91 -0.32
N LYS A 126 21.98 13.95 -0.88
CA LYS A 126 22.32 14.46 -2.21
C LYS A 126 23.84 14.64 -2.44
N TYR A 127 24.55 15.16 -1.46
CA TYR A 127 25.98 15.47 -1.58
C TYR A 127 26.89 14.24 -1.44
N ASP A 128 26.33 13.12 -1.00
CA ASP A 128 27.02 11.83 -0.88
C ASP A 128 26.72 10.86 -2.04
N ILE A 129 25.91 11.31 -3.04
CA ILE A 129 25.55 10.52 -4.22
C ILE A 129 26.45 10.92 -5.39
N ALA A 130 27.18 9.96 -5.96
CA ALA A 130 28.11 10.16 -7.06
C ALA A 130 27.43 10.42 -8.42
N GLY A 131 26.23 9.86 -8.63
CA GLY A 131 25.51 10.00 -9.88
C GLY A 131 24.27 9.14 -9.93
N VAL A 132 23.54 9.23 -11.05
CA VAL A 132 22.32 8.47 -11.34
C VAL A 132 22.43 7.87 -12.73
N THR A 133 22.15 6.58 -12.87
CA THR A 133 21.87 5.93 -14.15
C THR A 133 20.37 5.66 -14.24
N ILE A 134 19.73 6.06 -15.34
CA ILE A 134 18.36 5.68 -15.69
C ILE A 134 18.40 4.71 -16.84
N TYR A 135 17.81 3.52 -16.68
CA TYR A 135 17.87 2.43 -17.65
C TYR A 135 16.53 1.67 -17.69
N ASP A 136 16.38 0.78 -18.67
CA ASP A 136 15.26 -0.16 -18.76
C ASP A 136 15.74 -1.59 -18.54
N SER A 137 14.99 -2.35 -17.75
CA SER A 137 15.15 -3.79 -17.59
C SER A 137 13.86 -4.41 -17.03
N ASP A 138 13.53 -5.62 -17.43
CA ASP A 138 12.45 -6.41 -16.85
C ASP A 138 12.82 -6.97 -15.46
N ASP A 139 14.11 -7.10 -15.18
CA ASP A 139 14.62 -7.47 -13.86
C ASP A 139 14.61 -6.23 -12.93
N PRO A 140 13.85 -6.26 -11.83
CA PRO A 140 13.79 -5.14 -10.89
C PRO A 140 15.11 -4.88 -10.14
N GLY A 141 16.06 -5.80 -10.22
CA GLY A 141 17.37 -5.70 -9.58
C GLY A 141 17.50 -6.53 -8.30
N PRO A 142 18.70 -6.51 -7.69
CA PRO A 142 19.10 -7.49 -6.67
C PRO A 142 18.31 -7.44 -5.35
N LEU A 143 17.65 -6.33 -5.05
CA LEU A 143 16.80 -6.17 -3.87
C LEU A 143 15.30 -6.33 -4.17
N GLY A 144 14.96 -6.62 -5.43
CA GLY A 144 13.59 -6.70 -5.88
C GLY A 144 12.88 -5.34 -5.91
N LYS A 145 11.57 -5.38 -6.17
CA LYS A 145 10.70 -4.20 -6.19
C LYS A 145 9.91 -4.11 -4.88
N PRO A 146 10.15 -3.08 -4.05
CA PRO A 146 9.31 -2.83 -2.89
C PRO A 146 7.87 -2.50 -3.29
N SER A 147 6.92 -2.70 -2.38
CA SER A 147 5.53 -2.26 -2.51
C SER A 147 5.27 -1.00 -1.68
N ALA A 148 4.33 -0.17 -2.14
CA ALA A 148 3.72 0.85 -1.33
C ALA A 148 2.34 0.37 -0.84
N PRO A 149 1.88 0.74 0.36
CA PRO A 149 0.51 0.46 0.78
C PRO A 149 -0.47 1.26 -0.08
N SER A 150 -1.70 0.74 -0.29
CA SER A 150 -2.78 1.55 -0.83
C SER A 150 -3.37 2.43 0.26
N ILE A 151 -3.59 3.70 -0.04
CA ILE A 151 -4.10 4.68 0.93
C ILE A 151 -5.47 5.27 0.56
N GLY A 152 -5.92 5.10 -0.68
CA GLY A 152 -7.16 5.71 -1.16
C GLY A 152 -8.41 5.33 -0.36
N GLY A 153 -8.43 4.13 0.22
CA GLY A 153 -9.51 3.64 1.10
C GLY A 153 -9.20 3.73 2.61
N SER A 154 -8.10 4.36 3.00
CA SER A 154 -7.67 4.44 4.40
C SER A 154 -8.37 5.58 5.16
N ALA A 155 -8.17 5.62 6.49
CA ALA A 155 -8.65 6.71 7.33
C ALA A 155 -7.94 8.05 7.06
N TYR A 156 -6.73 8.01 6.47
CA TYR A 156 -5.88 9.19 6.25
C TYR A 156 -5.36 9.28 4.82
N PRO A 157 -6.25 9.31 3.80
CA PRO A 157 -5.83 9.22 2.40
C PRO A 157 -5.03 10.42 1.90
N GLY A 158 -5.12 11.56 2.60
CA GLY A 158 -4.37 12.77 2.27
C GLY A 158 -2.94 12.81 2.79
N TRP A 159 -2.47 11.78 3.50
CA TRP A 159 -1.13 11.73 4.07
C TRP A 159 -0.29 10.59 3.49
N ASP A 160 0.98 10.86 3.22
CA ASP A 160 1.93 9.80 2.91
C ASP A 160 2.26 9.02 4.20
N PRO A 161 2.03 7.69 4.25
CA PRO A 161 2.30 6.89 5.45
C PRO A 161 3.75 6.93 5.92
N THR A 162 4.67 7.30 5.02
CA THR A 162 6.11 7.33 5.28
C THR A 162 6.63 8.72 5.64
N ASP A 163 5.78 9.77 5.63
CA ASP A 163 6.20 11.11 6.04
C ASP A 163 6.56 11.10 7.54
N PRO A 164 7.83 11.44 7.89
CA PRO A 164 8.30 11.41 9.28
C PRO A 164 7.77 12.55 10.14
N ASP A 165 6.86 13.37 9.64
CA ASP A 165 6.27 14.46 10.40
C ASP A 165 5.53 13.96 11.64
N SER A 166 5.72 14.64 12.77
CA SER A 166 5.07 14.33 14.03
C SER A 166 3.54 14.45 13.97
N ASP A 167 3.03 15.30 13.06
CA ASP A 167 1.59 15.50 12.85
C ASP A 167 0.98 14.45 11.92
N ASN A 168 1.80 13.60 11.29
CA ASN A 168 1.31 12.53 10.44
C ASN A 168 0.45 11.56 11.25
N PRO A 169 -0.84 11.41 10.91
CA PRO A 169 -1.74 10.53 11.68
C PRO A 169 -1.35 9.05 11.57
N TRP A 170 -0.63 8.63 10.53
CA TRP A 170 -0.11 7.28 10.40
C TRP A 170 0.97 6.94 11.45
N ASN A 171 1.64 7.95 12.02
CA ASN A 171 2.66 7.79 13.05
C ASN A 171 2.08 7.77 14.46
N LYS A 172 0.78 8.03 14.62
CA LYS A 172 0.11 7.99 15.92
C LYS A 172 -0.34 6.56 16.21
N PRO A 173 -0.27 6.08 17.46
CA PRO A 173 -0.90 4.81 17.84
C PRO A 173 -2.37 4.86 17.41
N ALA A 174 -2.87 3.79 16.77
CA ALA A 174 -4.29 3.66 16.55
C ALA A 174 -4.98 3.87 17.91
N ASP A 175 -5.94 4.80 17.94
CA ASP A 175 -6.82 4.98 19.09
C ASP A 175 -7.60 3.66 19.19
N VAL A 176 -7.08 2.72 19.97
CA VAL A 176 -7.76 1.47 20.27
C VAL A 176 -8.94 1.85 21.15
N THR A 177 -10.03 2.28 20.52
CA THR A 177 -11.33 2.21 21.18
C THR A 177 -11.44 0.76 21.66
N PRO A 178 -11.48 0.48 22.98
CA PRO A 178 -11.59 -0.90 23.44
C PRO A 178 -12.84 -1.48 22.78
N GLU A 179 -12.67 -2.63 22.11
CA GLU A 179 -13.82 -3.39 21.62
C GLU A 179 -14.86 -3.44 22.74
N PRO A 180 -16.13 -3.14 22.47
CA PRO A 180 -17.17 -3.29 23.47
C PRO A 180 -17.04 -4.70 24.03
N LYS A 181 -16.80 -4.77 25.36
CA LYS A 181 -16.74 -6.04 26.08
C LYS A 181 -17.96 -6.86 25.65
N PRO A 182 -17.79 -8.11 25.20
CA PRO A 182 -18.94 -8.92 24.83
C PRO A 182 -19.96 -8.88 25.95
N GLU A 183 -21.20 -8.55 25.62
CA GLU A 183 -22.29 -8.61 26.57
C GLU A 183 -22.27 -10.02 27.19
N PRO A 184 -22.44 -10.16 28.53
CA PRO A 184 -22.52 -11.47 29.14
C PRO A 184 -23.64 -12.27 28.45
N ASP A 185 -23.31 -13.52 28.11
CA ASP A 185 -24.30 -14.44 27.58
C ASP A 185 -25.58 -14.38 28.43
N PRO A 186 -26.77 -14.31 27.81
CA PRO A 186 -28.01 -14.33 28.57
C PRO A 186 -28.03 -15.57 29.46
N GLU A 187 -28.33 -15.36 30.75
CA GLU A 187 -28.54 -16.48 31.68
C GLU A 187 -29.50 -17.47 31.05
N PRO A 188 -29.20 -18.80 31.15
CA PRO A 188 -30.11 -19.82 30.60
C PRO A 188 -31.48 -19.66 31.25
N GLU A 189 -32.51 -19.60 30.40
CA GLU A 189 -33.91 -19.63 30.88
C GLU A 189 -34.14 -20.84 31.77
N PRO A 190 -34.84 -20.68 32.90
CA PRO A 190 -35.14 -21.81 33.80
C PRO A 190 -35.88 -22.91 33.03
N GLU A 191 -35.41 -24.14 33.19
CA GLU A 191 -36.06 -25.31 32.58
C GLU A 191 -37.55 -25.35 32.99
N PRO A 192 -38.44 -25.62 32.04
CA PRO A 192 -39.85 -25.74 32.35
C PRO A 192 -40.09 -26.88 33.37
N GLU A 193 -40.84 -26.58 34.42
CA GLU A 193 -41.27 -27.58 35.42
C GLU A 193 -41.95 -28.76 34.72
N PRO A 194 -41.68 -30.01 35.16
CA PRO A 194 -42.25 -31.19 34.54
C PRO A 194 -43.79 -31.18 34.71
N ASP A 195 -44.48 -31.44 33.60
CA ASP A 195 -45.94 -31.62 33.59
C ASP A 195 -46.38 -32.68 34.58
N PRO A 196 -47.50 -32.47 35.32
CA PRO A 196 -48.03 -33.46 36.24
C PRO A 196 -48.50 -34.71 35.46
N GLU A 197 -48.14 -35.88 35.98
CA GLU A 197 -48.49 -37.18 35.44
C GLU A 197 -50.00 -37.31 35.27
N PRO A 198 -50.48 -37.81 34.11
CA PRO A 198 -51.90 -38.08 33.92
C PRO A 198 -52.36 -39.31 34.75
N GLY A 199 -53.30 -39.06 35.60
CA GLY A 199 -53.95 -40.10 36.40
C GLY A 199 -54.63 -41.18 35.56
N GLU A 200 -54.50 -42.42 35.99
CA GLU A 200 -55.14 -43.62 35.44
C GLU A 200 -56.64 -43.44 35.22
N ALA A 201 -57.08 -43.66 33.97
CA ALA A 201 -58.50 -43.81 33.70
C ALA A 201 -58.88 -45.31 33.56
N PRO A 202 -60.07 -45.72 33.99
CA PRO A 202 -60.41 -47.11 34.04
C PRO A 202 -60.76 -47.72 32.70
N ASP A 203 -60.42 -48.98 32.58
CA ASP A 203 -60.66 -49.95 31.56
C ASP A 203 -62.21 -50.14 31.29
N THR A 204 -62.60 -49.98 30.03
CA THR A 204 -63.82 -50.64 29.51
C THR A 204 -63.53 -51.10 28.08
N GLY A 205 -63.49 -52.43 27.97
CA GLY A 205 -63.39 -53.13 26.69
C GLY A 205 -64.61 -52.96 25.83
N ASP A 206 -64.52 -53.16 24.55
CA ASP A 206 -65.28 -54.05 23.70
C ASP A 206 -64.99 -53.88 22.21
N ASP A 207 -64.59 -54.96 21.67
CA ASP A 207 -64.76 -55.62 20.38
C ASP A 207 -65.22 -54.86 19.13
N THR A 208 -64.56 -55.24 18.06
CA THR A 208 -64.96 -55.55 16.68
C THR A 208 -64.12 -54.94 15.57
N GLN A 209 -63.38 -55.85 14.93
CA GLN A 209 -62.91 -55.80 13.55
C GLN A 209 -64.03 -56.02 12.54
N PRO A 210 -64.06 -55.76 11.22
CA PRO A 210 -62.97 -56.07 10.28
C PRO A 210 -62.70 -55.08 9.07
N ASP A 211 -61.63 -55.33 8.42
CA ASP A 211 -61.12 -55.07 7.05
C ASP A 211 -62.15 -55.00 5.91
N PRO A 212 -61.86 -54.71 4.61
CA PRO A 212 -60.54 -54.45 3.96
C PRO A 212 -60.53 -53.34 2.85
N ALA A 213 -59.31 -53.15 2.31
CA ALA A 213 -58.87 -52.40 1.12
C ALA A 213 -59.74 -52.57 -0.15
N PRO A 214 -59.56 -52.01 -1.36
CA PRO A 214 -58.23 -51.62 -1.93
C PRO A 214 -58.26 -50.42 -2.94
N GLY A 215 -57.05 -50.04 -3.41
CA GLY A 215 -56.84 -49.88 -4.85
C GLY A 215 -56.76 -48.49 -5.47
N GLY A 216 -55.72 -48.34 -6.29
CA GLY A 216 -55.69 -47.61 -7.56
C GLY A 216 -54.71 -46.40 -7.59
N GLU A 217 -53.47 -46.58 -8.06
CA GLU A 217 -53.03 -46.30 -9.44
C GLU A 217 -53.54 -44.96 -10.00
N ASP A 218 -52.82 -44.10 -10.64
CA ASP A 218 -51.74 -44.19 -11.61
C ASP A 218 -51.53 -42.78 -12.20
N THR A 219 -50.32 -42.58 -12.78
CA THR A 219 -49.94 -41.69 -13.91
C THR A 219 -50.02 -40.17 -13.66
N GLY A 220 -49.09 -39.40 -14.08
CA GLY A 220 -48.10 -39.39 -15.13
C GLY A 220 -47.95 -37.98 -15.66
N GLY A 221 -46.76 -37.65 -16.07
CA GLY A 221 -46.42 -36.85 -17.25
C GLY A 221 -46.47 -35.31 -17.15
N GLU A 222 -45.56 -34.66 -17.44
CA GLU A 222 -44.67 -34.17 -18.50
C GLU A 222 -43.64 -33.18 -17.92
#